data_aa09e1f4aff8b948e5ea8490ad74e1b1
#
_entry.id   aa09e1f4aff8b948e5ea8490ad74e1b1
#
_cell.length_a   1.000
_cell.length_b   1.000
_cell.length_c   1.000
_cell.angle_alpha   90.00
_cell.angle_beta   90.00
_cell.angle_gamma   90.00
#
_symmetry.space_group_name_H-M   'P 1'
#
loop_
_entity.id
_entity.type
_entity.pdbx_description
1 polymer ?
#
loop_
_entity_poly.entity_id
_entity_poly.type
_entity_poly.pdbx_seq_one_letter_code
_entity_poly.pdbx_strand_id
1 'polypeptide(L)'
;MDKDSNSLNPEEAELRDASQIATPVVAVDEEPEQVELAARPPMDDEMDITPMIDMTFLLLIFFILTSKMTGEKSYEVPPAKHGSSIATKSCVMLSVTRGVSDTPIVAKADGSVFSDDPEQQSAEIAEYVQMQMETGGKTEVLIRAEGNVTAKQLKKVEQAVAEVLEEGKLINLSVSEAGK
;
A
#
# COMPACT_ATOMS: atom_id res chain seq x y z
N MET A 1 47.06 48.28 11.85
CA MET A 1 48.23 47.43 11.55
C MET A 1 47.73 46.38 10.62
N ASP A 2 47.70 46.71 9.36
CA ASP A 2 48.81 46.43 8.42
C ASP A 2 48.81 44.94 8.10
N LYS A 3 48.72 44.48 6.96
CA LYS A 3 49.01 44.85 5.57
C LYS A 3 48.65 43.62 4.73
N ASP A 4 47.93 43.84 3.66
CA ASP A 4 48.45 43.76 2.28
C ASP A 4 49.20 42.48 1.92
N SER A 5 48.82 41.82 0.90
CA SER A 5 49.21 41.98 -0.50
C SER A 5 48.67 40.80 -1.28
N ASN A 6 47.89 40.94 -2.31
CA ASN A 6 48.24 41.31 -3.67
C ASN A 6 49.33 40.42 -4.27
N SER A 7 48.98 39.78 -5.36
CA SER A 7 49.88 39.57 -6.52
C SER A 7 49.20 38.53 -7.43
N LEU A 8 48.50 38.93 -8.46
CA LEU A 8 49.02 39.28 -9.79
C LEU A 8 49.59 38.07 -10.58
N ASN A 9 48.85 37.84 -11.61
CA ASN A 9 49.16 37.14 -12.81
C ASN A 9 50.43 37.70 -13.46
N PRO A 10 51.20 36.86 -14.11
CA PRO A 10 51.88 37.24 -15.34
C PRO A 10 51.55 36.22 -16.44
N GLU A 11 51.11 36.74 -17.45
CA GLU A 11 51.68 37.46 -18.56
C GLU A 11 51.80 36.56 -19.76
N GLU A 12 51.08 36.83 -20.74
CA GLU A 12 51.49 37.56 -21.96
C GLU A 12 52.94 37.70 -22.19
N ALA A 13 53.41 37.09 -23.22
CA ALA A 13 54.44 37.44 -24.22
C ALA A 13 54.97 36.10 -24.76
N GLU A 14 54.92 35.84 -25.97
CA GLU A 14 55.70 36.47 -27.02
C GLU A 14 55.16 36.18 -28.42
N LEU A 15 54.84 37.24 -29.07
CA LEU A 15 54.89 37.37 -30.49
C LEU A 15 56.35 37.39 -30.95
N ARG A 16 56.68 36.54 -31.92
CA ARG A 16 57.71 36.80 -32.96
C ARG A 16 57.67 35.65 -33.96
N ASP A 17 57.15 35.95 -35.09
CA ASP A 17 57.91 36.35 -36.28
C ASP A 17 58.76 35.24 -36.92
N ALA A 18 58.38 34.86 -38.08
CA ALA A 18 59.20 34.50 -39.24
C ALA A 18 58.29 33.96 -40.34
N SER A 19 57.78 34.80 -41.21
CA SER A 19 58.37 35.13 -42.49
C SER A 19 58.79 33.88 -43.33
N GLN A 20 58.06 33.70 -44.41
CA GLN A 20 58.48 33.21 -45.68
C GLN A 20 59.01 31.77 -45.78
N ILE A 21 58.17 30.88 -46.30
CA ILE A 21 58.58 29.99 -47.35
C ILE A 21 57.45 29.91 -48.39
N ALA A 22 57.64 30.51 -49.52
CA ALA A 22 56.84 30.35 -50.69
C ALA A 22 57.12 28.96 -51.29
N THR A 23 56.06 28.17 -51.44
CA THR A 23 56.10 26.98 -52.28
C THR A 23 54.90 27.03 -53.24
N PRO A 24 55.03 26.49 -54.40
CA PRO A 24 54.20 26.88 -55.57
C PRO A 24 52.83 26.25 -55.49
N VAL A 25 51.87 27.05 -55.88
CA VAL A 25 50.49 26.66 -56.13
C VAL A 25 50.49 25.68 -57.30
N VAL A 26 50.26 24.41 -57.02
CA VAL A 26 49.73 23.48 -58.02
C VAL A 26 48.22 23.60 -57.97
N ALA A 27 47.69 24.24 -58.99
CA ALA A 27 46.27 24.23 -59.25
C ALA A 27 45.89 22.79 -59.66
N VAL A 28 45.30 22.09 -58.74
CA VAL A 28 44.52 20.88 -59.02
C VAL A 28 43.10 21.35 -59.12
N ASP A 29 42.60 21.40 -60.30
CA ASP A 29 41.16 21.50 -60.58
C ASP A 29 40.55 20.16 -60.15
N GLU A 30 40.22 20.06 -58.91
CA GLU A 30 39.30 19.04 -58.41
C GLU A 30 37.91 19.71 -58.32
N GLU A 31 37.08 19.38 -59.30
CA GLU A 31 35.62 19.64 -59.19
C GLU A 31 35.15 19.03 -57.85
N PRO A 32 34.36 19.74 -57.06
CA PRO A 32 33.79 19.17 -55.85
C PRO A 32 32.89 18.01 -56.23
N GLU A 33 33.38 16.80 -55.99
CA GLU A 33 32.56 15.60 -56.03
C GLU A 33 31.39 15.83 -55.06
N GLN A 34 30.21 16.10 -55.64
CA GLN A 34 28.98 16.23 -54.86
C GLN A 34 28.68 14.86 -54.29
N VAL A 35 29.07 14.69 -53.02
CA VAL A 35 28.64 13.56 -52.23
C VAL A 35 27.13 13.70 -52.08
N GLU A 36 26.38 12.99 -52.92
CA GLU A 36 24.96 12.82 -52.79
C GLU A 36 24.70 12.09 -51.48
N LEU A 37 24.42 12.88 -50.43
CA LEU A 37 23.96 12.33 -49.18
C LEU A 37 22.63 11.64 -49.47
N ALA A 38 22.66 10.29 -49.42
CA ALA A 38 21.46 9.51 -49.55
C ALA A 38 20.42 10.06 -48.58
N ALA A 39 19.28 10.47 -49.16
CA ALA A 39 18.17 10.98 -48.39
C ALA A 39 17.83 9.95 -47.27
N ARG A 40 17.89 10.39 -46.04
CA ARG A 40 17.40 9.56 -44.92
C ARG A 40 16.00 9.08 -45.24
N PRO A 41 15.71 7.78 -45.15
CA PRO A 41 14.34 7.32 -45.29
C PRO A 41 13.48 8.09 -44.30
N PRO A 42 12.24 8.44 -44.67
CA PRO A 42 11.34 9.07 -43.70
C PRO A 42 11.30 8.17 -42.45
N MET A 43 11.70 8.72 -41.31
CA MET A 43 11.42 8.08 -40.03
C MET A 43 9.90 8.11 -39.92
N ASP A 44 9.27 6.94 -40.08
CA ASP A 44 7.92 6.75 -39.63
C ASP A 44 7.97 7.00 -38.11
N ASP A 45 7.60 8.20 -37.70
CA ASP A 45 7.37 8.60 -36.32
C ASP A 45 6.07 7.92 -35.77
N GLU A 46 5.78 6.71 -36.19
CA GLU A 46 4.80 5.89 -35.53
C GLU A 46 5.40 5.46 -34.19
N MET A 47 5.13 6.28 -33.19
CA MET A 47 5.50 5.98 -31.82
C MET A 47 4.78 4.70 -31.43
N ASP A 48 5.54 3.60 -31.34
CA ASP A 48 5.00 2.32 -30.89
C ASP A 48 4.51 2.47 -29.45
N ILE A 49 3.19 2.60 -29.28
CA ILE A 49 2.54 2.76 -27.98
C ILE A 49 2.42 1.43 -27.22
N THR A 50 2.76 0.31 -27.87
CA THR A 50 2.64 -1.02 -27.29
C THR A 50 3.42 -1.17 -25.98
N PRO A 51 4.69 -0.71 -25.86
CA PRO A 51 5.41 -0.80 -24.59
C PRO A 51 4.80 0.06 -23.50
N MET A 52 4.19 1.21 -23.85
CA MET A 52 3.51 2.06 -22.87
C MET A 52 2.26 1.39 -22.29
N ILE A 53 1.47 0.74 -23.18
CA ILE A 53 0.26 0.03 -22.74
C ILE A 53 0.64 -1.16 -21.86
N ASP A 54 1.67 -1.91 -22.21
CA ASP A 54 2.14 -3.06 -21.42
C ASP A 54 2.56 -2.65 -20.01
N MET A 55 3.36 -1.59 -19.89
CA MET A 55 3.79 -1.07 -18.59
C MET A 55 2.61 -0.59 -17.73
N THR A 56 1.66 0.11 -18.33
CA THR A 56 0.46 0.57 -17.60
C THR A 56 -0.43 -0.58 -17.19
N PHE A 57 -0.56 -1.60 -18.03
CA PHE A 57 -1.34 -2.79 -17.72
C PHE A 57 -0.68 -3.61 -16.59
N LEU A 58 0.63 -3.84 -16.67
CA LEU A 58 1.37 -4.52 -15.60
C LEU A 58 1.26 -3.77 -14.26
N LEU A 59 1.34 -2.45 -14.29
CA LEU A 59 1.19 -1.61 -13.10
C LEU A 59 -0.23 -1.71 -12.54
N LEU A 60 -1.25 -1.75 -13.40
CA LEU A 60 -2.64 -1.92 -13.00
C LEU A 60 -2.89 -3.26 -12.31
N ILE A 61 -2.43 -4.38 -12.92
CA ILE A 61 -2.59 -5.70 -12.31
C ILE A 61 -1.80 -5.83 -11.02
N PHE A 62 -0.62 -5.21 -10.93
CA PHE A 62 0.14 -5.16 -9.69
C PHE A 62 -0.64 -4.46 -8.57
N PHE A 63 -1.26 -3.31 -8.86
CA PHE A 63 -2.09 -2.63 -7.87
C PHE A 63 -3.32 -3.44 -7.47
N ILE A 64 -3.97 -4.13 -8.42
CA ILE A 64 -5.12 -4.99 -8.11
C ILE A 64 -4.69 -6.15 -7.21
N LEU A 65 -3.55 -6.78 -7.47
CA LEU A 65 -3.04 -7.88 -6.67
C LEU A 65 -2.61 -7.41 -5.27
N THR A 66 -1.87 -6.30 -5.18
CA THR A 66 -1.43 -5.77 -3.89
C THR A 66 -2.58 -5.21 -3.05
N SER A 67 -3.60 -4.62 -3.68
CA SER A 67 -4.79 -4.14 -2.99
C SER A 67 -5.58 -5.26 -2.30
N LYS A 68 -5.57 -6.46 -2.88
CA LYS A 68 -6.22 -7.63 -2.26
C LYS A 68 -5.45 -8.22 -1.07
N MET A 69 -4.16 -7.93 -0.95
CA MET A 69 -3.35 -8.45 0.16
C MET A 69 -3.51 -7.65 1.48
N THR A 70 -4.19 -6.51 1.44
CA THR A 70 -4.33 -5.64 2.64
C THR A 70 -5.51 -6.02 3.54
N GLY A 71 -6.30 -7.03 3.21
CA GLY A 71 -7.59 -7.29 3.88
C GLY A 71 -7.70 -8.53 4.76
N GLU A 72 -6.83 -9.51 4.64
CA GLU A 72 -6.93 -10.69 5.50
C GLU A 72 -5.68 -10.79 6.39
N LYS A 73 -5.72 -10.08 7.53
CA LYS A 73 -4.94 -10.56 8.68
C LYS A 73 -5.50 -11.94 9.01
N SER A 74 -4.85 -12.97 8.50
CA SER A 74 -5.02 -14.32 8.98
C SER A 74 -4.62 -14.32 10.46
N TYR A 75 -5.58 -14.11 11.31
CA TYR A 75 -5.36 -14.26 12.74
C TYR A 75 -5.20 -15.76 12.98
N GLU A 76 -3.97 -16.14 13.24
CA GLU A 76 -3.65 -17.47 13.71
C GLU A 76 -4.41 -17.68 15.03
N VAL A 77 -5.51 -18.43 14.96
CA VAL A 77 -6.26 -18.81 16.16
C VAL A 77 -5.38 -19.80 16.88
N PRO A 78 -4.96 -19.54 18.15
CA PRO A 78 -4.18 -20.50 18.89
C PRO A 78 -4.93 -21.84 18.94
N PRO A 79 -4.25 -22.98 18.83
CA PRO A 79 -4.90 -24.28 18.90
C PRO A 79 -5.60 -24.40 20.25
N ALA A 80 -6.92 -24.33 20.20
CA ALA A 80 -7.72 -24.54 21.40
C ALA A 80 -7.60 -26.01 21.83
N LYS A 81 -7.20 -26.26 23.04
CA LYS A 81 -7.14 -27.62 23.60
C LYS A 81 -8.49 -28.33 23.65
N HIS A 82 -9.57 -27.55 23.62
CA HIS A 82 -10.96 -28.02 23.64
C HIS A 82 -11.81 -27.04 22.81
N GLY A 83 -11.87 -27.21 21.49
CA GLY A 83 -12.69 -26.36 20.64
C GLY A 83 -12.88 -26.95 19.25
N SER A 84 -14.01 -26.66 18.67
CA SER A 84 -14.31 -26.99 17.26
C SER A 84 -13.63 -25.98 16.36
N SER A 85 -13.05 -26.42 15.25
CA SER A 85 -12.55 -25.51 14.23
C SER A 85 -13.74 -24.86 13.51
N ILE A 86 -13.80 -23.55 13.52
CA ILE A 86 -14.86 -22.78 12.85
C ILE A 86 -14.29 -22.26 11.54
N ALA A 87 -15.03 -22.42 10.46
CA ALA A 87 -14.68 -21.84 9.17
C ALA A 87 -14.85 -20.32 9.25
N THR A 88 -13.76 -19.57 9.35
CA THR A 88 -13.75 -18.10 9.46
C THR A 88 -14.49 -17.39 8.32
N LYS A 89 -14.64 -18.04 7.17
CA LYS A 89 -15.35 -17.48 6.01
C LYS A 89 -16.85 -17.35 6.21
N SER A 90 -17.46 -18.19 7.05
CA SER A 90 -18.89 -18.20 7.34
C SER A 90 -19.28 -17.47 8.61
N CYS A 91 -18.33 -16.84 9.30
CA CYS A 91 -18.57 -16.16 10.55
C CYS A 91 -18.47 -14.63 10.44
N VAL A 92 -19.30 -13.92 11.19
CA VAL A 92 -19.08 -12.52 11.51
C VAL A 92 -18.03 -12.45 12.60
N MET A 93 -16.89 -11.82 12.37
CA MET A 93 -15.83 -11.68 13.36
C MET A 93 -15.93 -10.35 14.08
N LEU A 94 -15.92 -10.41 15.41
CA LEU A 94 -15.81 -9.28 16.32
C LEU A 94 -14.60 -9.47 17.22
N SER A 95 -13.71 -8.50 17.27
CA SER A 95 -12.56 -8.50 18.19
C SER A 95 -12.83 -7.59 19.36
N VAL A 96 -12.72 -8.12 20.56
CA VAL A 96 -12.99 -7.42 21.81
C VAL A 96 -11.70 -7.25 22.60
N THR A 97 -11.34 -6.02 22.86
CA THR A 97 -10.20 -5.65 23.70
C THR A 97 -10.67 -4.87 24.91
N ARG A 98 -9.83 -4.85 25.95
CA ARG A 98 -10.16 -4.15 27.18
C ARG A 98 -10.21 -2.64 26.95
N GLY A 99 -11.35 -2.02 27.20
CA GLY A 99 -11.49 -0.57 27.24
C GLY A 99 -11.05 0.06 28.56
N VAL A 100 -10.91 1.36 28.56
CA VAL A 100 -10.47 2.16 29.75
C VAL A 100 -11.52 2.16 30.85
N SER A 101 -12.81 2.04 30.48
CA SER A 101 -13.96 2.01 31.38
C SER A 101 -14.64 0.63 31.35
N ASP A 102 -15.88 0.58 31.82
CA ASP A 102 -16.74 -0.60 31.73
C ASP A 102 -17.18 -0.95 30.29
N THR A 103 -16.85 -0.10 29.31
CA THR A 103 -17.14 -0.32 27.90
C THR A 103 -15.94 -0.98 27.24
N PRO A 104 -16.11 -2.12 26.57
CA PRO A 104 -15.04 -2.75 25.80
C PRO A 104 -14.77 -1.98 24.51
N ILE A 105 -13.57 -2.08 23.99
CA ILE A 105 -13.26 -1.67 22.62
C ILE A 105 -13.59 -2.84 21.72
N VAL A 106 -14.54 -2.65 20.82
CA VAL A 106 -14.96 -3.67 19.87
C VAL A 106 -14.55 -3.25 18.45
N ALA A 107 -13.89 -4.14 17.74
CA ALA A 107 -13.47 -3.90 16.36
C ALA A 107 -14.08 -4.94 15.41
N LYS A 108 -14.37 -4.50 14.19
CA LYS A 108 -14.81 -5.32 13.08
C LYS A 108 -13.66 -6.13 12.50
N ALA A 109 -13.94 -7.04 11.58
CA ALA A 109 -12.93 -7.83 10.89
C ALA A 109 -11.92 -6.99 10.08
N ASP A 110 -12.32 -5.82 9.60
CA ASP A 110 -11.48 -4.86 8.86
C ASP A 110 -10.57 -4.01 9.77
N GLY A 111 -10.76 -4.10 11.10
CA GLY A 111 -10.03 -3.34 12.09
C GLY A 111 -10.67 -2.00 12.45
N SER A 112 -11.79 -1.63 11.85
CA SER A 112 -12.54 -0.45 12.27
C SER A 112 -13.20 -0.68 13.63
N VAL A 113 -13.19 0.35 14.48
CA VAL A 113 -13.70 0.29 15.86
C VAL A 113 -15.10 0.86 15.90
N PHE A 114 -15.97 0.27 16.73
CA PHE A 114 -17.30 0.78 17.03
C PHE A 114 -17.21 1.96 18.01
N SER A 115 -18.34 2.67 18.18
CA SER A 115 -18.44 3.80 19.11
C SER A 115 -18.03 3.41 20.55
N ASP A 116 -17.45 4.36 21.29
CA ASP A 116 -17.11 4.19 22.70
C ASP A 116 -18.33 4.38 23.62
N ASP A 117 -19.44 4.91 23.11
CA ASP A 117 -20.69 5.06 23.84
C ASP A 117 -21.40 3.72 23.94
N PRO A 118 -21.74 3.23 25.15
CA PRO A 118 -22.31 1.89 25.35
C PRO A 118 -23.61 1.64 24.60
N GLU A 119 -24.48 2.65 24.50
CA GLU A 119 -25.78 2.51 23.83
C GLU A 119 -25.61 2.51 22.30
N GLN A 120 -24.80 3.43 21.80
CA GLN A 120 -24.47 3.49 20.37
C GLN A 120 -23.70 2.24 19.93
N GLN A 121 -22.73 1.81 20.74
CA GLN A 121 -21.93 0.62 20.46
C GLN A 121 -22.79 -0.63 20.28
N SER A 122 -23.76 -0.86 21.19
CA SER A 122 -24.63 -2.02 21.08
C SER A 122 -25.51 -1.98 19.84
N ALA A 123 -26.06 -0.82 19.50
CA ALA A 123 -26.84 -0.63 18.29
C ALA A 123 -26.02 -0.84 17.00
N GLU A 124 -24.80 -0.26 16.94
CA GLU A 124 -23.91 -0.43 15.80
C GLU A 124 -23.45 -1.89 15.63
N ILE A 125 -23.19 -2.61 16.73
CA ILE A 125 -22.84 -4.04 16.70
C ILE A 125 -24.02 -4.84 16.15
N ALA A 126 -25.23 -4.59 16.63
CA ALA A 126 -26.43 -5.27 16.19
C ALA A 126 -26.69 -5.06 14.69
N GLU A 127 -26.63 -3.81 14.23
CA GLU A 127 -26.80 -3.47 12.81
C GLU A 127 -25.72 -4.13 11.93
N TYR A 128 -24.48 -4.07 12.36
CA TYR A 128 -23.37 -4.70 11.62
C TYR A 128 -23.53 -6.22 11.50
N VAL A 129 -23.89 -6.90 12.60
CA VAL A 129 -24.10 -8.35 12.59
C VAL A 129 -25.26 -8.72 11.68
N GLN A 130 -26.38 -8.01 11.79
CA GLN A 130 -27.56 -8.23 10.93
C GLN A 130 -27.20 -8.06 9.45
N MET A 131 -26.56 -6.95 9.09
CA MET A 131 -26.15 -6.68 7.72
C MET A 131 -25.22 -7.78 7.17
N GLN A 132 -24.26 -8.24 7.98
CA GLN A 132 -23.33 -9.29 7.56
C GLN A 132 -23.99 -10.66 7.39
N MET A 133 -25.02 -10.95 8.16
CA MET A 133 -25.81 -12.18 8.02
C MET A 133 -26.72 -12.15 6.81
N GLU A 134 -27.41 -11.04 6.57
CA GLU A 134 -28.34 -10.89 5.46
C GLU A 134 -27.61 -10.78 4.11
N THR A 135 -26.59 -9.91 4.03
CA THR A 135 -25.90 -9.62 2.77
C THR A 135 -24.68 -10.49 2.55
N GLY A 136 -23.97 -10.85 3.64
CA GLY A 136 -22.70 -11.58 3.60
C GLY A 136 -22.85 -13.10 3.58
N GLY A 137 -24.07 -13.64 3.70
CA GLY A 137 -24.31 -15.09 3.75
C GLY A 137 -23.63 -15.79 4.95
N LYS A 138 -23.37 -15.04 6.02
CA LYS A 138 -22.75 -15.56 7.22
C LYS A 138 -23.81 -16.14 8.15
N THR A 139 -23.48 -17.25 8.79
CA THR A 139 -24.43 -18.02 9.59
C THR A 139 -24.09 -18.02 11.08
N GLU A 140 -22.87 -17.68 11.43
CA GLU A 140 -22.37 -17.73 12.81
C GLU A 140 -21.68 -16.42 13.19
N VAL A 141 -21.58 -16.15 14.47
CA VAL A 141 -20.81 -15.02 15.02
C VAL A 141 -19.64 -15.59 15.83
N LEU A 142 -18.45 -15.06 15.58
CA LEU A 142 -17.25 -15.36 16.34
C LEU A 142 -16.81 -14.11 17.09
N ILE A 143 -16.94 -14.14 18.42
CA ILE A 143 -16.42 -13.12 19.31
C ILE A 143 -15.02 -13.54 19.77
N ARG A 144 -14.03 -12.74 19.44
CA ARG A 144 -12.65 -12.94 19.84
C ARG A 144 -12.30 -11.95 20.93
N ALA A 145 -12.13 -12.43 22.15
CA ALA A 145 -11.77 -11.61 23.28
C ALA A 145 -10.29 -11.79 23.65
N GLU A 146 -9.63 -10.70 23.99
CA GLU A 146 -8.32 -10.77 24.66
C GLU A 146 -8.49 -11.23 26.11
N GLY A 147 -7.48 -11.95 26.65
CA GLY A 147 -7.54 -12.50 27.99
C GLY A 147 -7.63 -11.49 29.13
N ASN A 148 -7.45 -10.20 28.84
CA ASN A 148 -7.57 -9.09 29.78
C ASN A 148 -8.97 -8.46 29.81
N VAL A 149 -9.88 -8.89 28.96
CA VAL A 149 -11.27 -8.43 28.90
C VAL A 149 -12.05 -9.01 30.09
N THR A 150 -12.81 -8.17 30.75
CA THR A 150 -13.62 -8.63 31.90
C THR A 150 -14.88 -9.34 31.40
N ALA A 151 -15.34 -10.34 32.22
CA ALA A 151 -16.58 -11.06 31.88
C ALA A 151 -17.80 -10.11 31.72
N LYS A 152 -17.81 -9.02 32.46
CA LYS A 152 -18.88 -8.00 32.36
C LYS A 152 -18.87 -7.30 30.98
N GLN A 153 -17.68 -6.94 30.50
CA GLN A 153 -17.52 -6.32 29.18
C GLN A 153 -17.90 -7.29 28.06
N LEU A 154 -17.45 -8.54 28.18
CA LEU A 154 -17.78 -9.57 27.19
C LEU A 154 -19.28 -9.82 27.13
N LYS A 155 -19.95 -9.91 28.28
CA LYS A 155 -21.41 -10.13 28.35
C LYS A 155 -22.21 -9.01 27.67
N LYS A 156 -21.75 -7.76 27.71
CA LYS A 156 -22.41 -6.65 26.98
C LYS A 156 -22.37 -6.89 25.47
N VAL A 157 -21.22 -7.31 24.94
CA VAL A 157 -21.08 -7.63 23.51
C VAL A 157 -21.93 -8.83 23.11
N GLU A 158 -21.91 -9.89 23.94
CA GLU A 158 -22.77 -11.05 23.72
C GLU A 158 -24.27 -10.68 23.69
N GLN A 159 -24.71 -9.80 24.60
CA GLN A 159 -26.09 -9.32 24.64
C GLN A 159 -26.44 -8.55 23.37
N ALA A 160 -25.59 -7.63 22.92
CA ALA A 160 -25.81 -6.87 21.71
C ALA A 160 -25.91 -7.77 20.46
N VAL A 161 -25.12 -8.82 20.41
CA VAL A 161 -25.15 -9.83 19.35
C VAL A 161 -26.41 -10.69 19.46
N ALA A 162 -26.76 -11.14 20.66
CA ALA A 162 -27.91 -12.02 20.89
C ALA A 162 -29.26 -11.36 20.58
N GLU A 163 -29.34 -10.02 20.69
CA GLU A 163 -30.53 -9.26 20.37
C GLU A 163 -30.97 -9.38 18.91
N VAL A 164 -30.00 -9.61 18.02
CA VAL A 164 -30.22 -9.68 16.57
C VAL A 164 -30.17 -11.12 16.03
N LEU A 165 -29.64 -12.05 16.83
CA LEU A 165 -29.55 -13.43 16.42
C LEU A 165 -30.91 -14.11 16.44
N GLU A 166 -31.31 -14.71 15.32
CA GLU A 166 -32.45 -15.60 15.25
C GLU A 166 -32.23 -16.87 16.07
N GLU A 167 -33.30 -17.48 16.58
CA GLU A 167 -33.22 -18.74 17.31
C GLU A 167 -32.52 -19.82 16.50
N GLY A 168 -31.51 -20.44 17.10
CA GLY A 168 -30.73 -21.54 16.49
C GLY A 168 -29.40 -21.13 15.87
N LYS A 169 -29.05 -19.85 15.84
CA LYS A 169 -27.71 -19.39 15.41
C LYS A 169 -26.74 -19.42 16.62
N LEU A 170 -25.50 -19.78 16.37
CA LEU A 170 -24.49 -19.97 17.42
C LEU A 170 -23.60 -18.74 17.56
N ILE A 171 -23.36 -18.36 18.79
CA ILE A 171 -22.30 -17.41 19.16
C ILE A 171 -21.10 -18.25 19.61
N ASN A 172 -20.01 -18.13 18.89
CA ASN A 172 -18.76 -18.78 19.22
C ASN A 172 -17.84 -17.78 19.94
N LEU A 173 -17.30 -18.18 21.07
CA LEU A 173 -16.36 -17.36 21.84
C LEU A 173 -14.97 -17.96 21.77
N SER A 174 -14.01 -17.14 21.35
CA SER A 174 -12.59 -17.45 21.40
C SER A 174 -11.89 -16.48 22.33
N VAL A 175 -11.22 -16.99 23.33
CA VAL A 175 -10.41 -16.17 24.25
C VAL A 175 -8.94 -16.40 23.94
N SER A 176 -8.24 -15.36 23.56
CA SER A 176 -6.79 -15.39 23.38
C SER A 176 -6.13 -15.16 24.73
N GLU A 177 -5.31 -16.09 25.19
CA GLU A 177 -4.45 -15.82 26.34
C GLU A 177 -3.50 -14.67 25.97
N ALA A 178 -3.47 -13.63 26.82
CA ALA A 178 -2.49 -12.57 26.68
C ALA A 178 -1.10 -13.21 26.74
N GLY A 179 -0.37 -13.14 25.64
CA GLY A 179 0.95 -13.73 25.55
C GLY A 179 1.85 -13.20 26.64
N LYS A 180 2.48 -14.14 27.37
CA LYS A 180 3.58 -13.86 28.28
C LYS A 180 4.82 -13.49 27.50
#